data_dc49675d62ca430e9ec84c28490b7a28
#
_entry.id   dc49675d62ca430e9ec84c28490b7a28
#
_cell.length_a   1.000
_cell.length_b   1.000
_cell.length_c   1.000
_cell.angle_alpha   90.00
_cell.angle_beta   90.00
_cell.angle_gamma   90.00
#
_symmetry.space_group_name_H-M   'P 1'
#
loop_
_entity.id
_entity.type
_entity.pdbx_description
1 polymer ?
#
loop_
_entity_poly.entity_id
_entity_poly.type
_entity_poly.pdbx_seq_one_letter_code
_entity_poly.pdbx_strand_id
1 'polypeptide(L)'
;EEFEQLLDEADHAVLDDDQALELRLQACDLYKGELLPQLINLEWVSVENTRLKERYDETVRHVCARLTAKGEIRRALEVYEKAAAVYPFEEEWQVGRLDCMLNLGQHKNALQVYQEVVDSNYRNLGISPSEDMQDCFRRIREGAAWGFSSVQEVQKNLMEAHIGGAYFCSYPCFASVYQM
;
A
#
# COMPACT_ATOMS: atom_id res chain seq x y z
N GLU A 1 -24.40 -2.70 -4.57
CA GLU A 1 -25.19 -3.91 -4.92
C GLU A 1 -24.31 -4.94 -5.66
N GLU A 2 -23.75 -4.62 -6.84
CA GLU A 2 -22.95 -5.60 -7.62
C GLU A 2 -21.68 -6.06 -6.87
N PHE A 3 -20.98 -5.16 -6.21
CA PHE A 3 -19.84 -5.47 -5.33
C PHE A 3 -20.20 -6.48 -4.24
N GLU A 4 -21.32 -6.29 -3.58
CA GLU A 4 -21.78 -7.16 -2.50
C GLU A 4 -22.28 -8.50 -3.04
N GLN A 5 -22.97 -8.51 -4.19
CA GLN A 5 -23.42 -9.74 -4.84
C GLN A 5 -22.26 -10.68 -5.16
N LEU A 6 -21.15 -10.14 -5.69
CA LEU A 6 -19.95 -10.94 -5.97
C LEU A 6 -19.32 -11.50 -4.69
N LEU A 7 -19.29 -10.73 -3.61
CA LEU A 7 -18.79 -11.23 -2.33
C LEU A 7 -19.70 -12.28 -1.71
N ASP A 8 -21.01 -12.07 -1.77
CA ASP A 8 -21.99 -13.06 -1.28
C ASP A 8 -21.92 -14.35 -2.10
N GLU A 9 -21.72 -14.26 -3.42
CA GLU A 9 -21.51 -15.42 -4.28
C GLU A 9 -20.21 -16.15 -3.91
N ALA A 10 -19.11 -15.42 -3.67
CA ALA A 10 -17.84 -15.99 -3.26
C ALA A 10 -17.90 -16.68 -1.89
N ASP A 11 -18.79 -16.23 -1.00
CA ASP A 11 -18.93 -16.76 0.36
C ASP A 11 -19.91 -17.94 0.47
N HIS A 12 -20.94 -17.99 -0.38
CA HIS A 12 -22.04 -18.95 -0.25
C HIS A 12 -22.05 -20.05 -1.31
N ALA A 13 -21.33 -19.89 -2.42
CA ALA A 13 -21.29 -20.92 -3.45
C ALA A 13 -20.35 -22.06 -3.05
N VAL A 14 -20.70 -23.29 -3.46
CA VAL A 14 -19.78 -24.44 -3.41
C VAL A 14 -18.75 -24.29 -4.53
N LEU A 15 -17.95 -23.23 -4.43
CA LEU A 15 -16.89 -22.90 -5.37
C LEU A 15 -15.57 -23.51 -4.89
N ASP A 16 -14.69 -23.78 -5.84
CA ASP A 16 -13.30 -24.01 -5.45
C ASP A 16 -12.63 -22.70 -5.01
N ASP A 17 -11.52 -22.82 -4.29
CA ASP A 17 -10.77 -21.71 -3.74
C ASP A 17 -10.34 -20.69 -4.81
N ASP A 18 -10.11 -21.12 -6.05
CA ASP A 18 -9.65 -20.28 -7.15
C ASP A 18 -10.81 -19.47 -7.74
N GLN A 19 -11.99 -20.09 -7.89
CA GLN A 19 -13.20 -19.39 -8.35
C GLN A 19 -13.63 -18.33 -7.33
N ALA A 20 -13.64 -18.66 -6.05
CA ALA A 20 -13.96 -17.71 -4.99
C ALA A 20 -12.95 -16.54 -4.96
N LEU A 21 -11.66 -16.81 -5.22
CA LEU A 21 -10.63 -15.77 -5.30
C LEU A 21 -10.88 -14.83 -6.49
N GLU A 22 -11.23 -15.35 -7.67
CA GLU A 22 -11.50 -14.54 -8.85
C GLU A 22 -12.77 -13.65 -8.66
N LEU A 23 -13.80 -14.13 -8.01
CA LEU A 23 -14.97 -13.31 -7.66
C LEU A 23 -14.62 -12.17 -6.72
N ARG A 24 -13.79 -12.44 -5.70
CA ARG A 24 -13.31 -11.38 -4.79
C ARG A 24 -12.41 -10.36 -5.49
N LEU A 25 -11.59 -10.78 -6.45
CA LEU A 25 -10.80 -9.86 -7.29
C LEU A 25 -11.71 -8.96 -8.13
N GLN A 26 -12.74 -9.52 -8.76
CA GLN A 26 -13.74 -8.74 -9.51
C GLN A 26 -14.45 -7.75 -8.59
N ALA A 27 -14.82 -8.15 -7.38
CA ALA A 27 -15.42 -7.25 -6.40
C ALA A 27 -14.46 -6.09 -6.06
N CYS A 28 -13.18 -6.36 -5.80
CA CYS A 28 -12.18 -5.30 -5.59
C CYS A 28 -12.09 -4.32 -6.77
N ASP A 29 -12.22 -4.80 -8.00
CA ASP A 29 -12.18 -3.96 -9.20
C ASP A 29 -13.41 -3.06 -9.37
N LEU A 30 -14.56 -3.48 -8.85
CA LEU A 30 -15.80 -2.69 -8.88
C LEU A 30 -15.84 -1.59 -7.83
N TYR A 31 -15.17 -1.78 -6.70
CA TYR A 31 -15.19 -0.81 -5.62
C TYR A 31 -14.41 0.46 -6.00
N LYS A 32 -15.06 1.62 -5.87
CA LYS A 32 -14.51 2.92 -6.28
C LYS A 32 -14.41 3.94 -5.13
N GLY A 33 -14.66 3.50 -3.90
CA GLY A 33 -14.66 4.36 -2.73
C GLY A 33 -16.07 4.68 -2.23
N GLU A 34 -16.22 5.88 -1.67
CA GLU A 34 -17.44 6.30 -0.97
C GLU A 34 -18.68 6.33 -1.87
N LEU A 35 -19.77 5.76 -1.35
CA LEU A 35 -21.10 5.89 -1.92
C LEU A 35 -21.63 7.31 -1.70
N LEU A 36 -22.13 7.96 -2.77
CA LEU A 36 -22.74 9.28 -2.70
C LEU A 36 -21.91 10.32 -1.92
N PRO A 37 -20.67 10.63 -2.33
CA PRO A 37 -19.77 11.50 -1.56
C PRO A 37 -20.35 12.89 -1.27
N GLN A 38 -21.27 13.41 -2.12
CA GLN A 38 -21.95 14.66 -1.91
C GLN A 38 -23.02 14.61 -0.80
N LEU A 39 -23.41 13.44 -0.34
CA LEU A 39 -24.43 13.20 0.69
C LEU A 39 -23.86 12.58 1.97
N ILE A 40 -22.54 12.62 2.16
CA ILE A 40 -21.82 12.00 3.29
C ILE A 40 -22.31 12.51 4.66
N ASN A 41 -22.90 13.70 4.71
CA ASN A 41 -23.46 14.28 5.93
C ASN A 41 -24.76 13.59 6.40
N LEU A 42 -25.37 12.75 5.56
CA LEU A 42 -26.54 11.96 5.96
C LEU A 42 -26.07 10.72 6.73
N GLU A 43 -26.63 10.56 7.93
CA GLU A 43 -26.21 9.48 8.86
C GLU A 43 -26.23 8.09 8.20
N TRP A 44 -27.29 7.76 7.47
CA TRP A 44 -27.41 6.46 6.79
C TRP A 44 -26.33 6.26 5.69
N VAL A 45 -25.94 7.35 4.99
CA VAL A 45 -24.86 7.29 3.97
C VAL A 45 -23.51 7.03 4.65
N SER A 46 -23.25 7.71 5.77
CA SER A 46 -22.02 7.53 6.54
C SER A 46 -21.91 6.10 7.09
N VAL A 47 -22.99 5.58 7.68
CA VAL A 47 -23.03 4.19 8.18
C VAL A 47 -22.78 3.19 7.07
N GLU A 48 -23.43 3.37 5.92
CA GLU A 48 -23.28 2.47 4.79
C GLU A 48 -21.87 2.52 4.17
N ASN A 49 -21.28 3.71 4.08
CA ASN A 49 -19.89 3.87 3.63
C ASN A 49 -18.90 3.18 4.56
N THR A 50 -19.09 3.27 5.88
CA THR A 50 -18.26 2.56 6.85
C THR A 50 -18.35 1.05 6.64
N ARG A 51 -19.57 0.51 6.53
CA ARG A 51 -19.82 -0.91 6.31
C ARG A 51 -19.19 -1.42 5.00
N LEU A 52 -19.35 -0.66 3.92
CA LEU A 52 -18.80 -1.03 2.61
C LEU A 52 -17.27 -0.95 2.61
N LYS A 53 -16.69 0.06 3.28
CA LYS A 53 -15.24 0.18 3.45
C LYS A 53 -14.68 -1.01 4.23
N GLU A 54 -15.25 -1.35 5.37
CA GLU A 54 -14.80 -2.49 6.18
C GLU A 54 -14.81 -3.78 5.36
N ARG A 55 -15.91 -4.04 4.63
CA ARG A 55 -16.04 -5.22 3.77
C ARG A 55 -15.02 -5.23 2.62
N TYR A 56 -14.73 -4.07 2.04
CA TYR A 56 -13.69 -3.91 1.05
C TYR A 56 -12.30 -4.18 1.63
N ASP A 57 -11.97 -3.60 2.77
CA ASP A 57 -10.69 -3.76 3.43
C ASP A 57 -10.41 -5.23 3.78
N GLU A 58 -11.41 -5.94 4.32
CA GLU A 58 -11.34 -7.40 4.58
C GLU A 58 -11.10 -8.19 3.30
N THR A 59 -11.78 -7.82 2.22
CA THR A 59 -11.64 -8.49 0.92
C THR A 59 -10.25 -8.30 0.36
N VAL A 60 -9.69 -7.09 0.40
CA VAL A 60 -8.32 -6.79 -0.05
C VAL A 60 -7.31 -7.60 0.75
N ARG A 61 -7.41 -7.64 2.09
CA ARG A 61 -6.51 -8.44 2.94
C ARG A 61 -6.56 -9.92 2.58
N HIS A 62 -7.77 -10.47 2.44
CA HIS A 62 -7.97 -11.88 2.08
C HIS A 62 -7.35 -12.22 0.73
N VAL A 63 -7.68 -11.44 -0.30
CA VAL A 63 -7.19 -11.63 -1.67
C VAL A 63 -5.66 -11.55 -1.72
N CYS A 64 -5.08 -10.49 -1.14
CA CYS A 64 -3.63 -10.30 -1.14
C CYS A 64 -2.89 -11.41 -0.38
N ALA A 65 -3.42 -11.86 0.76
CA ALA A 65 -2.86 -12.99 1.50
C ALA A 65 -2.87 -14.28 0.67
N ARG A 66 -3.98 -14.58 -0.02
CA ARG A 66 -4.10 -15.76 -0.88
C ARG A 66 -3.18 -15.71 -2.09
N LEU A 67 -3.10 -14.56 -2.79
CA LEU A 67 -2.19 -14.36 -3.92
C LEU A 67 -0.72 -14.50 -3.50
N THR A 68 -0.37 -13.92 -2.35
CA THR A 68 0.99 -14.04 -1.80
C THR A 68 1.33 -15.49 -1.46
N ALA A 69 0.42 -16.23 -0.82
CA ALA A 69 0.60 -17.64 -0.51
C ALA A 69 0.77 -18.52 -1.77
N LYS A 70 0.13 -18.13 -2.90
CA LYS A 70 0.31 -18.78 -4.21
C LYS A 70 1.57 -18.33 -4.95
N GLY A 71 2.31 -17.34 -4.45
CA GLY A 71 3.47 -16.75 -5.14
C GLY A 71 3.10 -15.78 -6.26
N GLU A 72 1.82 -15.42 -6.40
CA GLU A 72 1.29 -14.48 -7.41
C GLU A 72 1.51 -13.02 -7.00
N ILE A 73 2.74 -12.65 -6.65
CA ILE A 73 3.08 -11.35 -6.05
C ILE A 73 2.72 -10.17 -6.96
N ARG A 74 2.78 -10.33 -8.29
CA ARG A 74 2.37 -9.27 -9.23
C ARG A 74 0.89 -8.95 -9.13
N ARG A 75 0.04 -9.97 -9.04
CA ARG A 75 -1.41 -9.77 -8.89
C ARG A 75 -1.72 -9.12 -7.54
N ALA A 76 -1.02 -9.55 -6.47
CA ALA A 76 -1.16 -8.90 -5.16
C ALA A 76 -0.75 -7.42 -5.21
N LEU A 77 0.34 -7.09 -5.92
CA LEU A 77 0.76 -5.70 -6.13
C LEU A 77 -0.33 -4.88 -6.83
N GLU A 78 -0.94 -5.39 -7.90
CA GLU A 78 -2.03 -4.71 -8.62
C GLU A 78 -3.23 -4.42 -7.71
N VAL A 79 -3.59 -5.35 -6.82
CA VAL A 79 -4.67 -5.15 -5.85
C VAL A 79 -4.32 -4.05 -4.84
N TYR A 80 -3.10 -4.08 -4.28
CA TYR A 80 -2.66 -3.03 -3.36
C TYR A 80 -2.54 -1.66 -4.04
N GLU A 81 -2.12 -1.59 -5.31
CA GLU A 81 -2.08 -0.34 -6.07
C GLU A 81 -3.47 0.27 -6.25
N LYS A 82 -4.47 -0.56 -6.54
CA LYS A 82 -5.88 -0.14 -6.64
C LYS A 82 -6.41 0.34 -5.28
N ALA A 83 -6.15 -0.42 -4.21
CA ALA A 83 -6.57 -0.05 -2.86
C ALA A 83 -5.92 1.28 -2.41
N ALA A 84 -4.63 1.45 -2.66
CA ALA A 84 -3.91 2.69 -2.39
C ALA A 84 -4.38 3.88 -3.24
N ALA A 85 -4.90 3.65 -4.44
CA ALA A 85 -5.50 4.71 -5.26
C ALA A 85 -6.88 5.15 -4.72
N VAL A 86 -7.66 4.23 -4.15
CA VAL A 86 -8.97 4.54 -3.52
C VAL A 86 -8.76 5.24 -2.16
N TYR A 87 -7.82 4.77 -1.36
CA TYR A 87 -7.51 5.29 -0.02
C TYR A 87 -6.01 5.62 0.11
N PRO A 88 -5.57 6.77 -0.44
CA PRO A 88 -4.14 7.10 -0.53
C PRO A 88 -3.45 7.29 0.82
N PHE A 89 -4.20 7.63 1.86
CA PHE A 89 -3.68 7.87 3.21
C PHE A 89 -3.76 6.63 4.13
N GLU A 90 -4.28 5.52 3.64
CA GLU A 90 -4.31 4.27 4.39
C GLU A 90 -2.94 3.59 4.27
N GLU A 91 -2.13 3.66 5.33
CA GLU A 91 -0.75 3.15 5.31
C GLU A 91 -0.69 1.63 5.09
N GLU A 92 -1.68 0.87 5.53
CA GLU A 92 -1.73 -0.58 5.34
C GLU A 92 -1.58 -0.97 3.85
N TRP A 93 -2.27 -0.26 2.95
CA TRP A 93 -2.18 -0.51 1.50
C TRP A 93 -0.84 -0.10 0.92
N GLN A 94 -0.26 0.97 1.43
CA GLN A 94 1.06 1.43 1.01
C GLN A 94 2.16 0.46 1.46
N VAL A 95 2.09 -0.05 2.70
CA VAL A 95 3.01 -1.08 3.22
C VAL A 95 2.92 -2.35 2.38
N GLY A 96 1.71 -2.87 2.14
CA GLY A 96 1.50 -4.06 1.31
C GLY A 96 2.04 -3.90 -0.11
N ARG A 97 1.82 -2.73 -0.72
CA ARG A 97 2.38 -2.37 -2.03
C ARG A 97 3.91 -2.39 -2.04
N LEU A 98 4.54 -1.74 -1.05
CA LEU A 98 6.00 -1.72 -0.91
C LEU A 98 6.58 -3.12 -0.70
N ASP A 99 5.94 -3.95 0.11
CA ASP A 99 6.34 -5.34 0.36
C ASP A 99 6.29 -6.18 -0.92
N CYS A 100 5.24 -6.04 -1.72
CA CYS A 100 5.16 -6.71 -3.01
C CYS A 100 6.27 -6.24 -3.96
N MET A 101 6.57 -4.94 -4.03
CA MET A 101 7.66 -4.39 -4.84
C MET A 101 9.02 -4.94 -4.41
N LEU A 102 9.28 -5.03 -3.10
CA LEU A 102 10.52 -5.59 -2.56
C LEU A 102 10.67 -7.08 -2.93
N ASN A 103 9.60 -7.86 -2.81
CA ASN A 103 9.59 -9.27 -3.20
C ASN A 103 9.83 -9.47 -4.70
N LEU A 104 9.45 -8.49 -5.53
CA LEU A 104 9.73 -8.48 -6.97
C LEU A 104 11.11 -7.89 -7.32
N GLY A 105 11.92 -7.49 -6.33
CA GLY A 105 13.23 -6.89 -6.55
C GLY A 105 13.19 -5.45 -7.09
N GLN A 106 12.05 -4.76 -6.99
CA GLN A 106 11.84 -3.41 -7.53
C GLN A 106 12.28 -2.32 -6.54
N HIS A 107 13.47 -2.43 -5.97
CA HIS A 107 13.96 -1.54 -4.89
C HIS A 107 13.93 -0.04 -5.24
N LYS A 108 14.28 0.32 -6.51
CA LYS A 108 14.25 1.72 -6.95
C LYS A 108 12.83 2.30 -6.99
N ASN A 109 11.90 1.54 -7.55
CA ASN A 109 10.50 1.94 -7.62
C ASN A 109 9.90 2.01 -6.20
N ALA A 110 10.20 1.04 -5.34
CA ALA A 110 9.76 1.04 -3.96
C ALA A 110 10.26 2.28 -3.19
N LEU A 111 11.51 2.70 -3.41
CA LEU A 111 12.04 3.92 -2.80
C LEU A 111 11.29 5.17 -3.26
N GLN A 112 11.01 5.29 -4.56
CA GLN A 112 10.26 6.41 -5.11
C GLN A 112 8.84 6.45 -4.52
N VAL A 113 8.13 5.33 -4.52
CA VAL A 113 6.78 5.23 -3.94
C VAL A 113 6.78 5.59 -2.46
N TYR A 114 7.74 5.07 -1.69
CA TYR A 114 7.88 5.40 -0.28
C TYR A 114 7.97 6.92 -0.05
N GLN A 115 8.82 7.61 -0.84
CA GLN A 115 9.00 9.06 -0.74
C GLN A 115 7.72 9.82 -1.07
N GLU A 116 7.05 9.44 -2.16
CA GLU A 116 5.79 10.06 -2.58
C GLU A 116 4.71 9.93 -1.48
N VAL A 117 4.62 8.76 -0.84
CA VAL A 117 3.66 8.50 0.24
C VAL A 117 3.99 9.33 1.47
N VAL A 118 5.25 9.31 1.92
CA VAL A 118 5.68 10.07 3.10
C VAL A 118 5.47 11.57 2.90
N ASP A 119 5.86 12.10 1.73
CA ASP A 119 5.65 13.50 1.37
C ASP A 119 4.16 13.87 1.35
N SER A 120 3.33 13.01 0.78
CA SER A 120 1.88 13.22 0.71
C SER A 120 1.25 13.23 2.09
N ASN A 121 1.58 12.26 2.94
CA ASN A 121 1.07 12.16 4.30
C ASN A 121 1.50 13.37 5.15
N TYR A 122 2.76 13.79 5.03
CA TYR A 122 3.24 14.97 5.75
C TYR A 122 2.56 16.26 5.30
N ARG A 123 2.44 16.49 3.97
CA ARG A 123 1.81 17.72 3.43
C ARG A 123 0.32 17.80 3.73
N ASN A 124 -0.39 16.70 3.65
CA ASN A 124 -1.87 16.71 3.77
C ASN A 124 -2.37 16.48 5.19
N LEU A 125 -1.66 15.69 5.99
CA LEU A 125 -2.09 15.26 7.33
C LEU A 125 -1.14 15.72 8.44
N GLY A 126 0.07 16.16 8.12
CA GLY A 126 1.09 16.54 9.13
C GLY A 126 1.63 15.35 9.93
N ILE A 127 1.46 14.11 9.45
CA ILE A 127 1.87 12.90 10.16
C ILE A 127 3.20 12.37 9.65
N SER A 128 3.96 11.77 10.57
CA SER A 128 5.21 11.06 10.28
C SER A 128 4.93 9.60 9.93
N PRO A 129 5.85 8.91 9.20
CA PRO A 129 5.71 7.49 8.87
C PRO A 129 5.55 6.63 10.13
N SER A 130 4.64 5.64 10.07
CA SER A 130 4.48 4.62 11.10
C SER A 130 5.72 3.71 11.22
N GLU A 131 5.76 2.86 12.25
CA GLU A 131 6.83 1.88 12.43
C GLU A 131 6.93 0.92 11.25
N ASP A 132 5.81 0.45 10.72
CA ASP A 132 5.74 -0.44 9.56
C ASP A 132 6.31 0.23 8.30
N MET A 133 5.99 1.50 8.07
CA MET A 133 6.57 2.28 6.97
C MET A 133 8.08 2.48 7.14
N GLN A 134 8.56 2.70 8.37
CA GLN A 134 10.00 2.81 8.66
C GLN A 134 10.72 1.46 8.43
N ASP A 135 10.08 0.35 8.74
CA ASP A 135 10.60 -0.99 8.46
C ASP A 135 10.69 -1.26 6.97
N CYS A 136 9.68 -0.86 6.18
CA CYS A 136 9.74 -0.92 4.73
C CYS A 136 10.95 -0.12 4.20
N PHE A 137 11.18 1.08 4.69
CA PHE A 137 12.34 1.89 4.29
C PHE A 137 13.67 1.20 4.62
N ARG A 138 13.79 0.59 5.80
CA ARG A 138 14.99 -0.17 6.19
C ARG A 138 15.27 -1.30 5.20
N ARG A 139 14.25 -2.07 4.85
CA ARG A 139 14.34 -3.18 3.88
C ARG A 139 14.65 -2.71 2.46
N ILE A 140 14.08 -1.56 2.03
CA ILE A 140 14.43 -0.93 0.75
C ILE A 140 15.92 -0.60 0.70
N ARG A 141 16.47 -0.03 1.76
CA ARG A 141 17.89 0.31 1.86
C ARG A 141 18.79 -0.93 1.85
N GLU A 142 18.44 -1.94 2.61
CA GLU A 142 19.21 -3.20 2.66
C GLU A 142 19.24 -3.85 1.28
N GLY A 143 18.10 -3.96 0.61
CA GLY A 143 18.04 -4.50 -0.75
C GLY A 143 18.77 -3.67 -1.79
N ALA A 144 18.76 -2.33 -1.64
CA ALA A 144 19.53 -1.44 -2.49
C ALA A 144 21.06 -1.57 -2.27
N ALA A 145 21.49 -1.81 -1.02
CA ALA A 145 22.90 -1.96 -0.68
C ALA A 145 23.58 -3.17 -1.37
N TRP A 146 22.82 -4.21 -1.70
CA TRP A 146 23.31 -5.37 -2.45
C TRP A 146 23.63 -5.05 -3.93
N GLY A 147 23.12 -3.92 -4.45
CA GLY A 147 23.36 -3.44 -5.82
C GLY A 147 24.41 -2.34 -5.94
N PHE A 148 24.92 -1.81 -4.82
CA PHE A 148 25.86 -0.68 -4.80
C PHE A 148 27.18 -1.06 -4.13
N SER A 149 28.29 -0.80 -4.83
CA SER A 149 29.64 -1.18 -4.38
C SER A 149 30.19 -0.30 -3.24
N SER A 150 29.49 0.80 -2.87
CA SER A 150 29.89 1.66 -1.76
C SER A 150 28.77 2.52 -1.20
N VAL A 151 28.87 2.90 0.09
CA VAL A 151 27.96 3.83 0.77
C VAL A 151 27.87 5.18 0.04
N GLN A 152 28.97 5.61 -0.62
CA GLN A 152 29.03 6.85 -1.39
C GLN A 152 28.15 6.81 -2.63
N GLU A 153 28.02 5.66 -3.28
CA GLU A 153 27.17 5.46 -4.46
C GLU A 153 25.68 5.45 -4.08
N VAL A 154 25.35 4.87 -2.92
CA VAL A 154 23.99 4.95 -2.34
C VAL A 154 23.64 6.40 -2.00
N GLN A 155 24.54 7.15 -1.35
CA GLN A 155 24.35 8.56 -1.04
C GLN A 155 24.16 9.41 -2.30
N LYS A 156 24.97 9.18 -3.34
CA LYS A 156 24.87 9.89 -4.61
C LYS A 156 23.53 9.65 -5.29
N ASN A 157 23.08 8.41 -5.37
CA ASN A 157 21.80 8.07 -5.97
C ASN A 157 20.59 8.58 -5.17
N LEU A 158 20.70 8.62 -3.83
CA LEU A 158 19.69 9.25 -2.96
C LEU A 158 19.64 10.77 -3.18
N MET A 159 20.78 11.43 -3.41
CA MET A 159 20.83 12.86 -3.73
C MET A 159 20.33 13.16 -5.14
N GLU A 160 20.67 12.34 -6.12
CA GLU A 160 20.19 12.48 -7.51
C GLU A 160 18.69 12.22 -7.64
N ALA A 161 18.09 11.39 -6.77
CA ALA A 161 16.65 11.18 -6.68
C ALA A 161 15.87 12.34 -5.99
N HIS A 162 16.52 13.52 -5.79
CA HIS A 162 15.92 14.70 -5.15
C HIS A 162 15.46 14.49 -3.70
N ILE A 163 16.01 13.50 -3.00
CA ILE A 163 15.92 13.44 -1.55
C ILE A 163 16.88 14.51 -1.01
N GLY A 164 16.51 15.77 -1.23
CA GLY A 164 17.32 16.90 -0.79
C GLY A 164 17.49 16.89 0.73
N GLY A 165 18.68 17.30 1.22
CA GLY A 165 19.05 17.28 2.63
C GLY A 165 18.08 17.95 3.62
N ALA A 166 17.08 18.71 3.13
CA ALA A 166 16.02 19.29 3.96
C ALA A 166 15.06 18.25 4.58
N TYR A 167 14.82 17.12 3.89
CA TYR A 167 13.93 16.07 4.40
C TYR A 167 14.63 15.18 5.43
N PHE A 168 15.92 14.96 5.28
CA PHE A 168 16.70 14.16 6.22
C PHE A 168 16.79 14.76 7.63
N CYS A 169 16.77 16.09 7.74
CA CYS A 169 16.82 16.78 9.03
C CYS A 169 15.49 16.86 9.76
N SER A 170 14.36 16.64 9.08
CA SER A 170 13.04 16.79 9.68
C SER A 170 12.51 15.51 10.36
N TYR A 171 13.12 14.37 10.08
CA TYR A 171 12.68 13.08 10.64
C TYR A 171 13.72 12.52 11.61
N PRO A 172 13.39 12.30 12.89
CA PRO A 172 14.32 11.77 13.90
C PRO A 172 14.94 10.40 13.52
N CYS A 173 14.22 9.60 12.71
CA CYS A 173 14.71 8.30 12.27
C CYS A 173 15.89 8.36 11.29
N PHE A 174 16.15 9.53 10.67
CA PHE A 174 17.27 9.69 9.76
C PHE A 174 18.53 10.23 10.47
N ALA A 175 18.38 10.90 11.62
CA ALA A 175 19.52 11.46 12.36
C ALA A 175 20.46 10.38 12.93
N SER A 176 19.95 9.20 13.28
CA SER A 176 20.74 8.09 13.84
C SER A 176 21.61 7.35 12.80
N VAL A 177 21.38 7.58 11.51
CA VAL A 177 22.12 6.89 10.42
C VAL A 177 23.42 7.61 10.05
N TYR A 178 23.58 8.88 10.46
CA TYR A 178 24.75 9.71 10.13
C TYR A 178 25.77 9.88 11.26
N GLN A 179 25.59 9.22 12.42
CA GLN A 179 26.50 9.30 13.56
C GLN A 179 27.34 8.03 13.79
N MET A 180 27.54 7.20 12.75
CA MET A 180 28.56 6.14 12.78
C MET A 180 29.55 6.30 11.63
#